data_b4fd7034de7bdcd08f255e170c8385b4
#
_entry.id   b4fd7034de7bdcd08f255e170c8385b4
#
_cell.length_a   1.000
_cell.length_b   1.000
_cell.length_c   1.000
_cell.angle_alpha   90.00
_cell.angle_beta   90.00
_cell.angle_gamma   90.00
#
_symmetry.space_group_name_H-M   'P 1'
#
loop_
_entity.id
_entity.type
_entity.pdbx_description
1 polymer ?
#
loop_
_entity_poly.entity_id
_entity_poly.type
_entity_poly.pdbx_seq_one_letter_code
_entity_poly.pdbx_strand_id
1 'polypeptide(L)'
;MYRLIYAFFYTLSLLPMWCLYRLSDMGFVLIYYILRYRRNVVKSNLTSSFPEKSQEELKAIERKFYRWFADYFIESVKLLSISKEELSKRLTIINANHIEECFKEGQDCAGILGHYCNWEWLSCIGISLPSDRKIGLIYKPIRNKTIDKLFYQLRSCVGGVPVPKNEILRYLVQYRKEGVRSLFGYISDQSPRWQNIHLWLPFLNHETPVFTGTERIMRKMNNAVYYVEMNRPKRGYYTCEFHLITKDPQSMPEHEITRQFFKMLEQSIKNQPHLYLWTHKRWKRTKEEFDSRFIIENGKVVPK
;
A
#
# COMPACT_ATOMS: atom_id res chain seq x y z
N MET A 1 -16.26 11.56 -21.77
CA MET A 1 -14.87 11.08 -21.59
C MET A 1 -14.77 9.95 -20.55
N TYR A 2 -15.22 10.11 -19.28
CA TYR A 2 -15.15 9.02 -18.28
C TYR A 2 -15.79 7.70 -18.76
N ARG A 3 -17.02 7.75 -19.29
CA ARG A 3 -17.73 6.54 -19.75
C ARG A 3 -16.96 5.74 -20.81
N LEU A 4 -16.27 6.42 -21.72
CA LEU A 4 -15.45 5.77 -22.77
C LEU A 4 -14.21 5.11 -22.18
N ILE A 5 -13.52 5.81 -21.28
CA ILE A 5 -12.33 5.28 -20.57
C ILE A 5 -12.73 4.08 -19.70
N TYR A 6 -13.84 4.19 -18.97
CA TYR A 6 -14.35 3.09 -18.15
C TYR A 6 -14.75 1.89 -19.04
N ALA A 7 -15.49 2.11 -20.12
CA ALA A 7 -15.88 1.05 -21.05
C ALA A 7 -14.66 0.34 -21.64
N PHE A 8 -13.63 1.08 -22.03
CA PHE A 8 -12.37 0.51 -22.52
C PHE A 8 -11.71 -0.42 -21.48
N PHE A 9 -11.48 0.08 -20.24
CA PHE A 9 -10.86 -0.72 -19.19
C PHE A 9 -11.75 -1.88 -18.74
N TYR A 10 -13.07 -1.69 -18.70
CA TYR A 10 -14.01 -2.75 -18.38
C TYR A 10 -13.98 -3.86 -19.44
N THR A 11 -14.05 -3.51 -20.73
CA THR A 11 -13.93 -4.48 -21.83
C THR A 11 -12.60 -5.22 -21.78
N LEU A 12 -11.50 -4.50 -21.52
CA LEU A 12 -10.18 -5.10 -21.33
C LEU A 12 -10.18 -6.10 -20.16
N SER A 13 -10.83 -5.74 -19.05
CA SER A 13 -10.92 -6.60 -17.87
C SER A 13 -11.68 -7.91 -18.08
N LEU A 14 -12.55 -7.99 -19.08
CA LEU A 14 -13.30 -9.21 -19.41
C LEU A 14 -12.40 -10.31 -20.01
N LEU A 15 -11.25 -9.94 -20.55
CA LEU A 15 -10.31 -10.91 -21.08
C LEU A 15 -9.85 -11.91 -19.99
N PRO A 16 -9.64 -13.19 -20.37
CA PRO A 16 -9.07 -14.16 -19.45
C PRO A 16 -7.64 -13.77 -19.04
N MET A 17 -7.22 -14.18 -17.85
CA MET A 17 -5.93 -13.77 -17.25
C MET A 17 -4.73 -14.10 -18.15
N TRP A 18 -4.76 -15.19 -18.91
CA TRP A 18 -3.65 -15.52 -19.81
C TRP A 18 -3.48 -14.49 -20.94
N CYS A 19 -4.58 -13.97 -21.51
CA CYS A 19 -4.56 -12.88 -22.48
C CYS A 19 -4.00 -11.59 -21.85
N LEU A 20 -4.50 -11.24 -20.66
CA LEU A 20 -4.04 -10.07 -19.92
C LEU A 20 -2.54 -10.14 -19.62
N TYR A 21 -2.03 -11.32 -19.31
CA TYR A 21 -0.58 -11.49 -19.09
C TYR A 21 0.25 -11.37 -20.37
N ARG A 22 -0.29 -11.70 -21.55
CA ARG A 22 0.41 -11.38 -22.82
C ARG A 22 0.50 -9.88 -23.04
N LEU A 23 -0.58 -9.15 -22.73
CA LEU A 23 -0.57 -7.68 -22.78
C LEU A 23 0.40 -7.09 -21.74
N SER A 24 0.48 -7.67 -20.55
CA SER A 24 1.46 -7.29 -19.52
C SER A 24 2.90 -7.52 -20.02
N ASP A 25 3.19 -8.64 -20.66
CA ASP A 25 4.52 -8.93 -21.21
C ASP A 25 4.92 -7.91 -22.30
N MET A 26 3.97 -7.52 -23.16
CA MET A 26 4.18 -6.42 -24.12
C MET A 26 4.37 -5.07 -23.41
N GLY A 27 3.56 -4.79 -22.39
CA GLY A 27 3.69 -3.62 -21.53
C GLY A 27 5.06 -3.54 -20.85
N PHE A 28 5.58 -4.68 -20.34
CA PHE A 28 6.93 -4.74 -19.79
C PHE A 28 7.99 -4.34 -20.84
N VAL A 29 7.92 -4.85 -22.07
CA VAL A 29 8.85 -4.48 -23.14
C VAL A 29 8.78 -2.98 -23.41
N LEU A 30 7.57 -2.44 -23.50
CA LEU A 30 7.34 -1.00 -23.74
C LEU A 30 7.94 -0.15 -22.62
N ILE A 31 7.59 -0.40 -21.35
CA ILE A 31 8.00 0.46 -20.22
C ILE A 31 9.49 0.30 -19.87
N TYR A 32 10.05 -0.89 -20.03
CA TYR A 32 11.43 -1.18 -19.64
C TYR A 32 12.45 -0.85 -20.73
N TYR A 33 12.21 -1.27 -21.97
CA TYR A 33 13.18 -1.13 -23.06
C TYR A 33 12.96 0.13 -23.89
N ILE A 34 11.70 0.47 -24.23
CA ILE A 34 11.38 1.56 -25.14
C ILE A 34 11.29 2.88 -24.38
N LEU A 35 10.32 3.01 -23.46
CA LEU A 35 10.08 4.25 -22.71
C LEU A 35 11.10 4.46 -21.58
N ARG A 36 11.75 3.42 -21.11
CA ARG A 36 12.72 3.44 -20.00
C ARG A 36 12.16 4.18 -18.77
N TYR A 37 10.87 3.97 -18.49
CA TYR A 37 10.12 4.74 -17.51
C TYR A 37 10.79 4.72 -16.13
N ARG A 38 11.30 5.87 -15.70
CA ARG A 38 11.96 6.08 -14.40
C ARG A 38 13.12 5.12 -14.07
N ARG A 39 13.78 4.52 -15.05
CA ARG A 39 14.86 3.56 -14.81
C ARG A 39 16.00 4.13 -13.97
N ASN A 40 16.39 5.40 -14.17
CA ASN A 40 17.41 6.03 -13.33
C ASN A 40 16.99 6.11 -11.86
N VAL A 41 15.70 6.36 -11.56
CA VAL A 41 15.18 6.37 -10.19
C VAL A 41 15.22 4.97 -9.58
N VAL A 42 14.76 3.96 -10.32
CA VAL A 42 14.77 2.56 -9.87
C VAL A 42 16.20 2.08 -9.61
N LYS A 43 17.12 2.33 -10.56
CA LYS A 43 18.53 1.97 -10.41
C LYS A 43 19.15 2.64 -9.18
N SER A 44 18.97 3.96 -9.03
CA SER A 44 19.49 4.71 -7.86
C SER A 44 18.96 4.15 -6.55
N ASN A 45 17.63 3.96 -6.46
CA ASN A 45 17.01 3.41 -5.26
C ASN A 45 17.53 2.01 -4.92
N LEU A 46 17.65 1.12 -5.91
CA LEU A 46 18.15 -0.25 -5.70
C LEU A 46 19.62 -0.25 -5.26
N THR A 47 20.47 0.52 -5.94
CA THR A 47 21.91 0.58 -5.62
C THR A 47 22.14 1.11 -4.21
N SER A 48 21.42 2.14 -3.80
CA SER A 48 21.59 2.72 -2.45
C SER A 48 20.92 1.89 -1.34
N SER A 49 19.87 1.11 -1.68
CA SER A 49 19.18 0.26 -0.71
C SER A 49 19.85 -1.11 -0.49
N PHE A 50 20.63 -1.58 -1.46
CA PHE A 50 21.33 -2.87 -1.41
C PHE A 50 22.79 -2.73 -1.84
N PRO A 51 23.61 -1.97 -1.08
CA PRO A 51 25.01 -1.72 -1.44
C PRO A 51 25.87 -3.00 -1.45
N GLU A 52 25.40 -4.06 -0.77
CA GLU A 52 26.06 -5.35 -0.71
C GLU A 52 25.88 -6.20 -1.99
N LYS A 53 24.91 -5.85 -2.86
CA LYS A 53 24.60 -6.64 -4.05
C LYS A 53 25.42 -6.23 -5.27
N SER A 54 25.79 -7.20 -6.08
CA SER A 54 26.47 -6.96 -7.36
C SER A 54 25.57 -6.20 -8.35
N GLN A 55 26.18 -5.56 -9.36
CA GLN A 55 25.44 -4.87 -10.41
C GLN A 55 24.55 -5.82 -11.23
N GLU A 56 24.94 -7.08 -11.38
CA GLU A 56 24.20 -8.13 -12.05
C GLU A 56 22.93 -8.49 -11.26
N GLU A 57 23.06 -8.66 -9.94
CA GLU A 57 21.93 -8.91 -9.05
C GLU A 57 20.94 -7.75 -9.05
N LEU A 58 21.42 -6.51 -8.93
CA LEU A 58 20.59 -5.31 -8.96
C LEU A 58 19.84 -5.18 -10.29
N LYS A 59 20.49 -5.46 -11.42
CA LYS A 59 19.88 -5.48 -12.75
C LYS A 59 18.81 -6.59 -12.88
N ALA A 60 19.06 -7.75 -12.28
CA ALA A 60 18.09 -8.83 -12.24
C ALA A 60 16.84 -8.44 -11.42
N ILE A 61 17.02 -7.79 -10.26
CA ILE A 61 15.93 -7.24 -9.44
C ILE A 61 15.16 -6.17 -10.23
N GLU A 62 15.86 -5.21 -10.86
CA GLU A 62 15.26 -4.16 -11.70
C GLU A 62 14.36 -4.78 -12.78
N ARG A 63 14.86 -5.79 -13.50
CA ARG A 63 14.09 -6.44 -14.58
C ARG A 63 12.86 -7.18 -14.04
N LYS A 64 12.99 -7.89 -12.93
CA LYS A 64 11.87 -8.56 -12.24
C LYS A 64 10.84 -7.54 -11.75
N PHE A 65 11.30 -6.40 -11.22
CA PHE A 65 10.44 -5.30 -10.79
C PHE A 65 9.56 -4.77 -11.93
N TYR A 66 10.13 -4.48 -13.11
CA TYR A 66 9.33 -3.97 -14.23
C TYR A 66 8.36 -5.00 -14.80
N ARG A 67 8.67 -6.29 -14.73
CA ARG A 67 7.72 -7.35 -15.09
C ARG A 67 6.54 -7.38 -14.13
N TRP A 68 6.83 -7.36 -12.82
CA TRP A 68 5.79 -7.28 -11.81
C TRP A 68 5.00 -5.96 -11.91
N PHE A 69 5.64 -4.85 -12.17
CA PHE A 69 5.01 -3.54 -12.31
C PHE A 69 4.02 -3.49 -13.49
N ALA A 70 4.34 -4.14 -14.61
CA ALA A 70 3.39 -4.31 -15.71
C ALA A 70 2.20 -5.21 -15.32
N ASP A 71 2.47 -6.33 -14.63
CA ASP A 71 1.42 -7.22 -14.10
C ASP A 71 0.49 -6.49 -13.14
N TYR A 72 1.03 -5.67 -12.23
CA TYR A 72 0.26 -4.88 -11.27
C TYR A 72 -0.84 -4.04 -11.95
N PHE A 73 -0.54 -3.36 -13.05
CA PHE A 73 -1.56 -2.56 -13.77
C PHE A 73 -2.64 -3.43 -14.39
N ILE A 74 -2.26 -4.51 -15.03
CA ILE A 74 -3.20 -5.42 -15.70
C ILE A 74 -4.10 -6.13 -14.68
N GLU A 75 -3.52 -6.58 -13.58
CA GLU A 75 -4.24 -7.23 -12.48
C GLU A 75 -5.17 -6.25 -11.75
N SER A 76 -4.76 -4.97 -11.63
CA SER A 76 -5.64 -3.93 -11.09
C SER A 76 -6.85 -3.69 -12.01
N VAL A 77 -6.65 -3.65 -13.33
CA VAL A 77 -7.76 -3.56 -14.31
C VAL A 77 -8.69 -4.76 -14.19
N LYS A 78 -8.17 -5.96 -13.97
CA LYS A 78 -8.97 -7.18 -13.81
C LYS A 78 -9.97 -7.11 -12.66
N LEU A 79 -9.71 -6.32 -11.62
CA LEU A 79 -10.65 -6.12 -10.50
C LEU A 79 -12.00 -5.57 -10.93
N LEU A 80 -12.11 -4.90 -12.10
CA LEU A 80 -13.38 -4.37 -12.61
C LEU A 80 -14.38 -5.48 -12.97
N SER A 81 -13.93 -6.70 -13.27
CA SER A 81 -14.79 -7.80 -13.74
C SER A 81 -14.45 -9.17 -13.16
N ILE A 82 -13.47 -9.26 -12.23
CA ILE A 82 -13.12 -10.53 -11.61
C ILE A 82 -14.28 -11.05 -10.77
N SER A 83 -14.64 -12.33 -10.89
CA SER A 83 -15.65 -12.92 -10.03
C SER A 83 -15.08 -13.24 -8.64
N LYS A 84 -15.96 -13.36 -7.65
CA LYS A 84 -15.55 -13.73 -6.27
C LYS A 84 -14.89 -15.11 -6.25
N GLU A 85 -15.38 -16.05 -7.05
CA GLU A 85 -14.86 -17.42 -7.16
C GLU A 85 -13.44 -17.42 -7.75
N GLU A 86 -13.19 -16.64 -8.78
CA GLU A 86 -11.87 -16.52 -9.40
C GLU A 86 -10.89 -15.81 -8.43
N LEU A 87 -11.36 -14.80 -7.75
CA LEU A 87 -10.57 -14.05 -6.77
C LEU A 87 -10.20 -14.93 -5.57
N SER A 88 -11.13 -15.73 -5.01
CA SER A 88 -10.86 -16.65 -3.90
C SER A 88 -9.84 -17.74 -4.26
N LYS A 89 -9.75 -18.14 -5.54
CA LYS A 89 -8.69 -19.03 -6.02
C LYS A 89 -7.31 -18.38 -6.08
N ARG A 90 -7.26 -17.04 -6.19
CA ARG A 90 -6.04 -16.28 -6.43
C ARG A 90 -5.53 -15.51 -5.23
N LEU A 91 -6.38 -15.20 -4.27
CA LEU A 91 -6.02 -14.49 -3.05
C LEU A 91 -6.38 -15.34 -1.84
N THR A 92 -5.36 -15.83 -1.14
CA THR A 92 -5.50 -16.53 0.14
C THR A 92 -5.26 -15.53 1.26
N ILE A 93 -6.21 -15.44 2.20
CA ILE A 93 -6.06 -14.57 3.37
C ILE A 93 -5.70 -15.44 4.57
N ILE A 94 -4.62 -15.08 5.24
CA ILE A 94 -4.06 -15.78 6.39
C ILE A 94 -4.32 -14.94 7.63
N ASN A 95 -4.73 -15.58 8.72
CA ASN A 95 -5.02 -14.95 10.02
C ASN A 95 -6.21 -13.95 9.99
N ALA A 96 -7.15 -14.09 9.04
CA ALA A 96 -8.38 -13.28 9.01
C ALA A 96 -9.24 -13.45 10.28
N ASN A 97 -9.17 -14.63 10.93
CA ASN A 97 -9.86 -14.91 12.19
C ASN A 97 -9.44 -13.95 13.31
N HIS A 98 -8.18 -13.48 13.34
CA HIS A 98 -7.72 -12.50 14.33
C HIS A 98 -8.48 -11.16 14.22
N ILE A 99 -8.83 -10.76 12.99
CA ILE A 99 -9.63 -9.55 12.74
C ILE A 99 -11.07 -9.77 13.25
N GLU A 100 -11.64 -10.94 12.99
CA GLU A 100 -12.99 -11.27 13.48
C GLU A 100 -13.07 -11.35 15.01
N GLU A 101 -12.03 -11.87 15.66
CA GLU A 101 -11.92 -11.90 17.13
C GLU A 101 -11.94 -10.47 17.69
N CYS A 102 -11.15 -9.55 17.14
CA CYS A 102 -11.19 -8.14 17.55
C CYS A 102 -12.59 -7.53 17.37
N PHE A 103 -13.26 -7.83 16.27
CA PHE A 103 -14.64 -7.35 16.04
C PHE A 103 -15.63 -7.89 17.07
N LYS A 104 -15.52 -9.16 17.45
CA LYS A 104 -16.34 -9.77 18.52
C LYS A 104 -16.05 -9.14 19.89
N GLU A 105 -14.80 -8.77 20.16
CA GLU A 105 -14.36 -8.05 21.35
C GLU A 105 -14.78 -6.56 21.35
N GLY A 106 -15.46 -6.12 20.28
CA GLY A 106 -15.91 -4.73 20.15
C GLY A 106 -14.83 -3.75 19.71
N GLN A 107 -13.69 -4.24 19.20
CA GLN A 107 -12.57 -3.42 18.75
C GLN A 107 -12.50 -3.32 17.22
N ASP A 108 -12.30 -2.09 16.69
CA ASP A 108 -11.99 -1.86 15.29
C ASP A 108 -10.53 -2.17 14.98
N CYS A 109 -10.23 -2.50 13.73
CA CYS A 109 -8.90 -2.86 13.29
C CYS A 109 -8.29 -1.83 12.33
N ALA A 110 -6.98 -1.73 12.35
CA ALA A 110 -6.20 -0.94 11.41
C ALA A 110 -5.11 -1.82 10.79
N GLY A 111 -5.09 -1.90 9.46
CA GLY A 111 -4.02 -2.54 8.71
C GLY A 111 -3.04 -1.49 8.19
N ILE A 112 -1.77 -1.56 8.61
CA ILE A 112 -0.71 -0.70 8.07
C ILE A 112 0.11 -1.49 7.05
N LEU A 113 0.40 -0.87 5.90
CA LEU A 113 1.08 -1.54 4.78
C LEU A 113 1.91 -0.57 3.96
N GLY A 114 2.76 -1.12 3.08
CA GLY A 114 3.56 -0.37 2.10
C GLY A 114 3.02 -0.52 0.68
N HIS A 115 3.56 0.28 -0.26
CA HIS A 115 3.39 0.05 -1.70
C HIS A 115 4.23 -1.16 -2.13
N TYR A 116 3.89 -2.31 -1.59
CA TYR A 116 4.57 -3.58 -1.76
C TYR A 116 3.60 -4.63 -2.28
N CYS A 117 4.04 -5.45 -3.21
CA CYS A 117 3.23 -6.46 -3.88
C CYS A 117 1.97 -5.84 -4.53
N ASN A 118 0.86 -6.53 -4.66
CA ASN A 118 -0.35 -5.99 -5.29
C ASN A 118 -1.32 -5.40 -4.24
N TRP A 119 -1.01 -4.23 -3.72
CA TRP A 119 -1.84 -3.55 -2.70
C TRP A 119 -3.25 -3.18 -3.17
N GLU A 120 -3.54 -3.10 -4.49
CA GLU A 120 -4.91 -2.86 -4.96
C GLU A 120 -5.82 -4.06 -4.67
N TRP A 121 -5.27 -5.28 -4.66
CA TRP A 121 -6.03 -6.48 -4.33
C TRP A 121 -6.39 -6.57 -2.84
N LEU A 122 -5.83 -5.73 -1.98
CA LEU A 122 -6.28 -5.61 -0.59
C LEU A 122 -7.72 -5.07 -0.49
N SER A 123 -8.23 -4.41 -1.53
CA SER A 123 -9.66 -4.06 -1.62
C SER A 123 -10.58 -5.28 -1.57
N CYS A 124 -10.02 -6.46 -1.85
CA CYS A 124 -10.73 -7.73 -1.92
C CYS A 124 -10.83 -8.48 -0.57
N ILE A 125 -10.16 -7.98 0.48
CA ILE A 125 -10.19 -8.60 1.83
C ILE A 125 -11.63 -8.76 2.33
N GLY A 126 -12.52 -7.85 1.97
CA GLY A 126 -13.94 -7.90 2.33
C GLY A 126 -14.68 -9.18 1.88
N ILE A 127 -14.11 -9.96 0.94
CA ILE A 127 -14.70 -11.24 0.51
C ILE A 127 -14.62 -12.30 1.63
N SER A 128 -13.57 -12.22 2.45
CA SER A 128 -13.30 -13.18 3.54
C SER A 128 -13.78 -12.69 4.92
N LEU A 129 -14.41 -11.52 4.98
CA LEU A 129 -14.99 -10.97 6.19
C LEU A 129 -16.51 -10.92 6.10
N PRO A 130 -17.24 -10.97 7.23
CA PRO A 130 -18.69 -10.83 7.26
C PRO A 130 -19.17 -9.57 6.54
N SER A 131 -20.28 -9.66 5.81
CA SER A 131 -20.80 -8.58 4.95
C SER A 131 -21.26 -7.32 5.69
N ASP A 132 -21.52 -7.44 7.00
CA ASP A 132 -21.87 -6.33 7.90
C ASP A 132 -20.67 -5.49 8.34
N ARG A 133 -19.43 -5.87 7.95
CA ARG A 133 -18.19 -5.17 8.27
C ARG A 133 -17.79 -4.22 7.16
N LYS A 134 -17.06 -3.15 7.50
CA LYS A 134 -16.58 -2.17 6.53
C LYS A 134 -15.06 -2.24 6.36
N ILE A 135 -14.63 -2.36 5.11
CA ILE A 135 -13.22 -2.32 4.74
C ILE A 135 -12.92 -0.95 4.14
N GLY A 136 -12.28 -0.09 4.92
CA GLY A 136 -11.91 1.27 4.51
C GLY A 136 -10.55 1.28 3.79
N LEU A 137 -10.52 1.81 2.58
CA LEU A 137 -9.32 1.91 1.75
C LEU A 137 -8.92 3.39 1.66
N ILE A 138 -7.96 3.77 2.47
CA ILE A 138 -7.53 5.17 2.55
C ILE A 138 -6.73 5.53 1.31
N TYR A 139 -7.14 6.58 0.61
CA TYR A 139 -6.44 7.05 -0.56
C TYR A 139 -6.32 8.58 -0.62
N LYS A 140 -5.34 9.04 -1.40
CA LYS A 140 -5.22 10.44 -1.77
C LYS A 140 -5.91 10.67 -3.10
N PRO A 141 -6.94 11.52 -3.20
CA PRO A 141 -7.62 11.83 -4.46
C PRO A 141 -6.63 12.25 -5.55
N ILE A 142 -6.81 11.70 -6.75
CA ILE A 142 -5.98 11.98 -7.91
C ILE A 142 -6.45 13.29 -8.55
N ARG A 143 -5.50 14.15 -9.02
CA ARG A 143 -5.85 15.44 -9.65
C ARG A 143 -6.77 15.28 -10.87
N ASN A 144 -6.52 14.26 -11.68
CA ASN A 144 -7.39 13.95 -12.82
C ASN A 144 -8.66 13.25 -12.32
N LYS A 145 -9.78 13.97 -12.31
CA LYS A 145 -11.08 13.47 -11.83
C LYS A 145 -11.57 12.22 -12.54
N THR A 146 -11.22 12.04 -13.82
CA THR A 146 -11.61 10.85 -14.58
C THR A 146 -10.87 9.61 -14.09
N ILE A 147 -9.56 9.73 -13.88
CA ILE A 147 -8.73 8.64 -13.34
C ILE A 147 -9.09 8.37 -11.88
N ASP A 148 -9.33 9.42 -11.09
CA ASP A 148 -9.76 9.28 -9.68
C ASP A 148 -11.05 8.46 -9.58
N LYS A 149 -12.06 8.78 -10.41
CA LYS A 149 -13.33 8.04 -10.46
C LYS A 149 -13.14 6.59 -10.91
N LEU A 150 -12.22 6.32 -11.84
CA LEU A 150 -11.90 4.97 -12.28
C LEU A 150 -11.31 4.14 -11.12
N PHE A 151 -10.33 4.67 -10.40
CA PHE A 151 -9.74 4.00 -9.24
C PHE A 151 -10.73 3.86 -8.08
N TYR A 152 -11.60 4.85 -7.88
CA TYR A 152 -12.69 4.73 -6.91
C TYR A 152 -13.58 3.53 -7.24
N GLN A 153 -14.04 3.43 -8.50
CA GLN A 153 -14.87 2.31 -8.96
C GLN A 153 -14.16 0.97 -8.82
N LEU A 154 -12.89 0.89 -9.23
CA LEU A 154 -12.06 -0.31 -9.14
C LEU A 154 -11.98 -0.84 -7.69
N ARG A 155 -11.75 0.04 -6.72
CA ARG A 155 -11.65 -0.32 -5.30
C ARG A 155 -13.00 -0.68 -4.68
N SER A 156 -14.11 -0.18 -5.25
CA SER A 156 -15.47 -0.44 -4.76
C SER A 156 -16.07 -1.74 -5.30
N CYS A 157 -15.57 -2.27 -6.43
CA CYS A 157 -16.16 -3.43 -7.12
C CYS A 157 -16.20 -4.70 -6.25
N VAL A 158 -15.30 -4.82 -5.30
CA VAL A 158 -15.12 -6.02 -4.47
C VAL A 158 -15.42 -5.77 -2.97
N GLY A 159 -16.23 -4.75 -2.68
CA GLY A 159 -16.73 -4.46 -1.34
C GLY A 159 -15.86 -3.52 -0.49
N GLY A 160 -14.74 -3.01 -1.03
CA GLY A 160 -13.96 -1.97 -0.38
C GLY A 160 -14.68 -0.61 -0.38
N VAL A 161 -14.47 0.19 0.64
CA VAL A 161 -14.95 1.58 0.75
C VAL A 161 -13.77 2.53 0.58
N PRO A 162 -13.56 3.15 -0.61
CA PRO A 162 -12.50 4.12 -0.79
C PRO A 162 -12.77 5.39 0.04
N VAL A 163 -11.84 5.73 0.93
CA VAL A 163 -11.99 6.86 1.86
C VAL A 163 -10.90 7.88 1.59
N PRO A 164 -11.26 9.15 1.23
CA PRO A 164 -10.28 10.21 1.10
C PRO A 164 -9.53 10.43 2.43
N LYS A 165 -8.22 10.57 2.36
CA LYS A 165 -7.35 10.65 3.56
C LYS A 165 -7.72 11.74 4.57
N ASN A 166 -8.33 12.85 4.13
CA ASN A 166 -8.77 13.94 4.97
C ASN A 166 -10.13 13.69 5.64
N GLU A 167 -10.82 12.60 5.27
CA GLU A 167 -12.14 12.23 5.80
C GLU A 167 -12.09 11.01 6.74
N ILE A 168 -10.93 10.41 6.94
CA ILE A 168 -10.75 9.17 7.71
C ILE A 168 -11.45 9.22 9.08
N LEU A 169 -11.19 10.27 9.87
CA LEU A 169 -11.76 10.39 11.21
C LEU A 169 -13.29 10.49 11.18
N ARG A 170 -13.87 11.13 10.15
CA ARG A 170 -15.32 11.20 9.97
C ARG A 170 -15.91 9.81 9.78
N TYR A 171 -15.34 9.00 8.89
CA TYR A 171 -15.79 7.62 8.63
C TYR A 171 -15.63 6.73 9.87
N LEU A 172 -14.48 6.77 10.55
CA LEU A 172 -14.23 5.98 11.75
C LEU A 172 -15.23 6.31 12.87
N VAL A 173 -15.50 7.59 13.12
CA VAL A 173 -16.46 8.02 14.13
C VAL A 173 -17.89 7.66 13.72
N GLN A 174 -18.23 7.79 12.44
CA GLN A 174 -19.55 7.44 11.92
C GLN A 174 -19.83 5.94 12.11
N TYR A 175 -18.94 5.06 11.65
CA TYR A 175 -19.12 3.60 11.76
C TYR A 175 -19.22 3.17 13.23
N ARG A 176 -18.40 3.76 14.11
CA ARG A 176 -18.48 3.48 15.55
C ARG A 176 -19.84 3.89 16.14
N LYS A 177 -20.39 5.05 15.76
CA LYS A 177 -21.74 5.47 16.19
C LYS A 177 -22.85 4.56 15.67
N GLU A 178 -22.68 4.04 14.46
CA GLU A 178 -23.61 3.09 13.84
C GLU A 178 -23.46 1.66 14.39
N GLY A 179 -22.51 1.41 15.30
CA GLY A 179 -22.21 0.06 15.84
C GLY A 179 -21.56 -0.87 14.81
N VAL A 180 -21.09 -0.35 13.68
CA VAL A 180 -20.47 -1.12 12.59
C VAL A 180 -18.97 -1.24 12.82
N ARG A 181 -18.45 -2.48 12.87
CA ARG A 181 -17.01 -2.72 12.97
C ARG A 181 -16.31 -2.54 11.63
N SER A 182 -15.06 -2.08 11.70
CA SER A 182 -14.32 -1.72 10.51
C SER A 182 -12.84 -2.09 10.57
N LEU A 183 -12.28 -2.43 9.40
CA LEU A 183 -10.85 -2.55 9.15
C LEU A 183 -10.43 -1.48 8.15
N PHE A 184 -9.55 -0.55 8.55
CA PHE A 184 -9.02 0.47 7.67
C PHE A 184 -7.59 0.18 7.26
N GLY A 185 -7.31 0.19 5.93
CA GLY A 185 -5.98 0.02 5.37
C GLY A 185 -5.24 1.36 5.19
N TYR A 186 -4.04 1.46 5.76
CA TYR A 186 -3.17 2.64 5.73
C TYR A 186 -1.88 2.35 4.97
N ILE A 187 -1.72 2.89 3.77
CA ILE A 187 -0.46 2.81 3.05
C ILE A 187 0.45 3.95 3.51
N SER A 188 1.52 3.66 4.25
CA SER A 188 2.27 4.68 5.02
C SER A 188 3.76 4.77 4.71
N ASP A 189 4.24 4.17 3.62
CA ASP A 189 5.66 4.06 3.28
C ASP A 189 6.21 5.19 2.39
N GLN A 190 5.38 6.13 1.90
CA GLN A 190 5.86 7.21 1.04
C GLN A 190 6.45 8.40 1.83
N SER A 191 7.18 9.28 1.11
CA SER A 191 7.86 10.44 1.69
C SER A 191 6.87 11.53 2.11
N PRO A 192 6.85 11.96 3.39
CA PRO A 192 6.06 13.11 3.83
C PRO A 192 6.55 14.43 3.21
N ARG A 193 5.74 15.50 3.27
CA ARG A 193 6.18 16.85 2.96
C ARG A 193 7.08 17.38 4.09
N TRP A 194 7.93 18.36 3.81
CA TRP A 194 8.84 18.95 4.79
C TRP A 194 8.15 19.28 6.13
N GLN A 195 7.03 19.96 6.08
CA GLN A 195 6.27 20.39 7.25
C GLN A 195 5.63 19.25 8.06
N ASN A 196 5.67 18.03 7.54
CA ASN A 196 5.09 16.84 8.16
C ASN A 196 6.14 15.79 8.55
N ILE A 197 7.43 16.19 8.58
CA ILE A 197 8.53 15.31 8.98
C ILE A 197 8.77 15.50 10.48
N HIS A 198 8.30 14.56 11.29
CA HIS A 198 8.49 14.57 12.73
C HIS A 198 9.36 13.41 13.22
N LEU A 199 9.67 12.47 12.35
CA LEU A 199 10.43 11.29 12.68
C LEU A 199 11.28 10.84 11.49
N TRP A 200 12.51 10.46 11.79
CA TRP A 200 13.43 9.78 10.88
C TRP A 200 13.72 8.38 11.42
N LEU A 201 13.75 7.39 10.53
CA LEU A 201 14.05 6.00 10.85
C LEU A 201 15.06 5.43 9.85
N PRO A 202 15.93 4.52 10.29
CA PRO A 202 16.68 3.70 9.35
C PRO A 202 15.72 2.80 8.57
N PHE A 203 15.82 2.81 7.24
CA PHE A 203 15.02 1.99 6.34
C PHE A 203 15.75 1.79 5.02
N LEU A 204 16.07 0.53 4.69
CA LEU A 204 16.79 0.14 3.47
C LEU A 204 18.11 0.93 3.27
N ASN A 205 18.95 0.94 4.30
CA ASN A 205 20.24 1.65 4.33
C ASN A 205 20.16 3.19 4.21
N HIS A 206 18.98 3.79 4.48
CA HIS A 206 18.79 5.24 4.46
C HIS A 206 18.20 5.74 5.76
N GLU A 207 18.63 6.93 6.20
CA GLU A 207 17.89 7.72 7.17
C GLU A 207 16.65 8.30 6.47
N THR A 208 15.48 7.84 6.88
CA THR A 208 14.25 7.95 6.09
C THR A 208 13.18 8.73 6.85
N PRO A 209 12.64 9.83 6.27
CA PRO A 209 11.53 10.55 6.87
C PRO A 209 10.23 9.76 6.71
N VAL A 210 9.43 9.66 7.78
CA VAL A 210 8.23 8.83 7.83
C VAL A 210 7.00 9.61 8.27
N PHE A 211 5.80 9.10 7.90
CA PHE A 211 4.54 9.63 8.39
C PHE A 211 4.25 9.11 9.81
N THR A 212 3.97 10.02 10.73
CA THR A 212 3.56 9.68 12.11
C THR A 212 2.04 9.82 12.32
N GLY A 213 1.35 10.47 11.38
CA GLY A 213 -0.09 10.74 11.48
C GLY A 213 -0.97 9.49 11.50
N THR A 214 -0.53 8.42 10.84
CA THR A 214 -1.23 7.12 10.82
C THR A 214 -1.30 6.51 12.21
N GLU A 215 -0.16 6.40 12.90
CA GLU A 215 -0.10 5.88 14.27
C GLU A 215 -0.94 6.72 15.23
N ARG A 216 -0.89 8.05 15.11
CA ARG A 216 -1.69 8.96 15.95
C ARG A 216 -3.19 8.70 15.80
N ILE A 217 -3.68 8.39 14.58
CA ILE A 217 -5.09 8.03 14.36
C ILE A 217 -5.40 6.68 15.00
N MET A 218 -4.54 5.68 14.80
CA MET A 218 -4.72 4.34 15.37
C MET A 218 -4.79 4.37 16.90
N ARG A 219 -3.89 5.14 17.54
CA ARG A 219 -3.89 5.35 19.00
C ARG A 219 -5.15 6.06 19.46
N LYS A 220 -5.54 7.17 18.80
CA LYS A 220 -6.75 7.93 19.14
C LYS A 220 -8.01 7.09 19.05
N MET A 221 -8.09 6.20 18.07
CA MET A 221 -9.25 5.34 17.83
C MET A 221 -9.17 4.01 18.59
N ASN A 222 -8.07 3.75 19.29
CA ASN A 222 -7.80 2.48 19.99
C ASN A 222 -8.05 1.24 19.10
N ASN A 223 -7.49 1.27 17.88
CA ASN A 223 -7.61 0.17 16.94
C ASN A 223 -6.62 -0.96 17.29
N ALA A 224 -7.02 -2.22 17.12
CA ALA A 224 -6.04 -3.29 16.98
C ALA A 224 -5.24 -3.09 15.70
N VAL A 225 -3.91 -3.08 15.79
CA VAL A 225 -3.03 -2.71 14.67
C VAL A 225 -2.32 -3.94 14.13
N TYR A 226 -2.43 -4.13 12.82
CA TYR A 226 -1.79 -5.23 12.09
C TYR A 226 -0.90 -4.69 10.97
N TYR A 227 0.29 -5.27 10.80
CA TYR A 227 1.00 -5.17 9.54
C TYR A 227 0.34 -6.11 8.54
N VAL A 228 0.01 -5.58 7.36
CA VAL A 228 -0.64 -6.37 6.29
C VAL A 228 0.42 -6.69 5.25
N GLU A 229 0.88 -7.93 5.25
CA GLU A 229 1.87 -8.43 4.31
C GLU A 229 1.19 -9.11 3.13
N MET A 230 1.58 -8.69 1.92
CA MET A 230 1.21 -9.41 0.71
C MET A 230 2.43 -10.11 0.12
N ASN A 231 2.27 -11.37 -0.26
CA ASN A 231 3.28 -12.14 -0.95
C ASN A 231 2.75 -12.67 -2.29
N ARG A 232 3.66 -12.94 -3.24
CA ARG A 232 3.34 -13.44 -4.57
C ARG A 232 4.01 -14.80 -4.80
N PRO A 233 3.38 -15.92 -4.38
CA PRO A 233 3.95 -17.25 -4.57
C PRO A 233 4.12 -17.60 -6.05
N LYS A 234 3.22 -17.16 -6.92
CA LYS A 234 3.34 -17.28 -8.38
C LYS A 234 2.59 -16.14 -9.08
N ARG A 235 2.85 -15.92 -10.36
CA ARG A 235 2.21 -14.87 -11.17
C ARG A 235 0.68 -14.99 -11.09
N GLY A 236 0.02 -13.92 -10.62
CA GLY A 236 -1.44 -13.85 -10.48
C GLY A 236 -2.03 -14.59 -9.29
N TYR A 237 -1.20 -15.00 -8.34
CA TYR A 237 -1.64 -15.62 -7.09
C TYR A 237 -0.95 -14.94 -5.92
N TYR A 238 -1.72 -14.64 -4.88
CA TYR A 238 -1.29 -13.84 -3.76
C TYR A 238 -1.69 -14.47 -2.43
N THR A 239 -0.89 -14.21 -1.41
CA THR A 239 -1.29 -14.38 -0.02
C THR A 239 -1.30 -13.01 0.64
N CYS A 240 -2.29 -12.79 1.51
CA CYS A 240 -2.39 -11.61 2.37
C CYS A 240 -2.39 -12.11 3.82
N GLU A 241 -1.39 -11.73 4.59
CA GLU A 241 -1.25 -12.16 5.97
C GLU A 241 -1.32 -10.99 6.93
N PHE A 242 -2.08 -11.15 8.03
CA PHE A 242 -2.20 -10.18 9.09
C PHE A 242 -1.26 -10.52 10.24
N HIS A 243 -0.23 -9.70 10.46
CA HIS A 243 0.70 -9.82 11.58
C HIS A 243 0.33 -8.79 12.65
N LEU A 244 -0.07 -9.26 13.83
CA LEU A 244 -0.44 -8.38 14.94
C LEU A 244 0.77 -7.57 15.40
N ILE A 245 0.62 -6.23 15.43
CA ILE A 245 1.55 -5.33 16.08
C ILE A 245 1.12 -5.10 17.52
N THR A 246 -0.15 -4.71 17.74
CA THR A 246 -0.70 -4.53 19.08
C THR A 246 -2.22 -4.51 19.07
N LYS A 247 -2.86 -5.02 20.14
CA LYS A 247 -4.27 -4.77 20.45
C LYS A 247 -4.46 -3.52 21.34
N ASP A 248 -3.40 -3.04 21.99
CA ASP A 248 -3.43 -1.83 22.81
C ASP A 248 -2.43 -0.77 22.31
N PRO A 249 -2.82 0.01 21.27
CA PRO A 249 -1.94 1.01 20.70
C PRO A 249 -1.70 2.22 21.63
N GLN A 250 -2.54 2.40 22.66
CA GLN A 250 -2.43 3.52 23.60
C GLN A 250 -1.28 3.30 24.60
N SER A 251 -1.03 2.05 25.02
CA SER A 251 0.06 1.70 25.94
C SER A 251 1.43 1.68 25.30
N MET A 252 1.50 1.56 23.96
CA MET A 252 2.79 1.51 23.27
C MET A 252 3.56 2.85 23.38
N PRO A 253 4.89 2.82 23.43
CA PRO A 253 5.70 4.03 23.31
C PRO A 253 5.37 4.81 22.04
N GLU A 254 5.59 6.11 22.06
CA GLU A 254 5.34 6.97 20.88
C GLU A 254 6.24 6.55 19.71
N HIS A 255 5.63 6.44 18.53
CA HIS A 255 6.25 6.01 17.28
C HIS A 255 6.67 4.54 17.20
N GLU A 256 6.37 3.73 18.20
CA GLU A 256 6.78 2.32 18.22
C GLU A 256 6.00 1.49 17.17
N ILE A 257 4.73 1.77 16.97
CA ILE A 257 3.92 1.14 15.88
C ILE A 257 4.57 1.44 14.51
N THR A 258 4.97 2.69 14.31
CA THR A 258 5.64 3.13 13.07
C THR A 258 6.98 2.43 12.88
N ARG A 259 7.79 2.28 13.95
CA ARG A 259 9.08 1.57 13.91
C ARG A 259 8.90 0.10 13.55
N GLN A 260 7.98 -0.58 14.21
CA GLN A 260 7.69 -1.99 13.91
C GLN A 260 7.19 -2.19 12.49
N PHE A 261 6.29 -1.33 12.02
CA PHE A 261 5.85 -1.35 10.61
C PHE A 261 7.02 -1.26 9.64
N PHE A 262 7.91 -0.29 9.79
CA PHE A 262 9.04 -0.12 8.87
C PHE A 262 10.02 -1.29 8.95
N LYS A 263 10.26 -1.86 10.13
CA LYS A 263 11.07 -3.07 10.29
C LYS A 263 10.47 -4.27 9.56
N MET A 264 9.16 -4.51 9.69
CA MET A 264 8.47 -5.61 9.03
C MET A 264 8.42 -5.41 7.51
N LEU A 265 8.12 -4.19 7.04
CA LEU A 265 8.13 -3.86 5.62
C LEU A 265 9.52 -4.03 5.00
N GLU A 266 10.58 -3.60 5.71
CA GLU A 266 11.95 -3.79 5.25
C GLU A 266 12.28 -5.28 5.09
N GLN A 267 11.86 -6.13 6.03
CA GLN A 267 12.06 -7.56 5.93
C GLN A 267 11.33 -8.16 4.71
N SER A 268 10.07 -7.78 4.47
CA SER A 268 9.32 -8.21 3.29
C SER A 268 10.01 -7.79 1.99
N ILE A 269 10.55 -6.54 1.93
CA ILE A 269 11.28 -6.04 0.77
C ILE A 269 12.60 -6.79 0.57
N LYS A 270 13.36 -7.10 1.64
CA LYS A 270 14.59 -7.88 1.56
C LYS A 270 14.33 -9.30 1.05
N ASN A 271 13.21 -9.90 1.43
CA ASN A 271 12.82 -11.23 0.97
C ASN A 271 12.46 -11.26 -0.53
N GLN A 272 11.68 -10.28 -1.01
CA GLN A 272 11.27 -10.18 -2.42
C GLN A 272 11.42 -8.74 -2.93
N PRO A 273 12.66 -8.27 -3.17
CA PRO A 273 12.94 -6.86 -3.44
C PRO A 273 12.27 -6.33 -4.72
N HIS A 274 11.96 -7.20 -5.68
CA HIS A 274 11.30 -6.82 -6.92
C HIS A 274 9.80 -6.47 -6.77
N LEU A 275 9.20 -6.65 -5.59
CA LEU A 275 7.78 -6.34 -5.33
C LEU A 275 7.55 -4.97 -4.69
N TYR A 276 8.59 -4.18 -4.44
CA TYR A 276 8.45 -2.83 -3.87
C TYR A 276 8.38 -1.76 -4.96
N LEU A 277 7.67 -0.66 -4.71
CA LEU A 277 7.44 0.42 -5.69
C LEU A 277 8.69 1.31 -5.88
N TRP A 278 9.72 0.77 -6.53
CA TRP A 278 11.00 1.46 -6.75
C TRP A 278 10.92 2.70 -7.64
N THR A 279 9.84 2.90 -8.39
CA THR A 279 9.65 4.13 -9.19
C THR A 279 9.34 5.35 -8.34
N HIS A 280 9.00 5.22 -7.06
CA HIS A 280 8.83 6.35 -6.17
C HIS A 280 10.19 6.93 -5.74
N LYS A 281 10.36 8.27 -5.85
CA LYS A 281 11.55 8.97 -5.30
C LYS A 281 11.43 9.05 -3.76
N ARG A 282 11.69 7.91 -3.08
CA ARG A 282 11.43 7.75 -1.63
C ARG A 282 12.33 8.68 -0.82
N TRP A 283 13.62 8.71 -1.16
CA TRP A 283 14.67 9.43 -0.43
C TRP A 283 15.04 10.78 -1.07
N LYS A 284 14.04 11.47 -1.65
CA LYS A 284 14.22 12.81 -2.23
C LYS A 284 14.38 13.92 -1.18
N ARG A 285 14.19 13.63 0.09
CA ARG A 285 14.39 14.52 1.21
C ARG A 285 15.40 13.88 2.13
N THR A 286 16.52 14.55 2.33
CA THR A 286 17.58 14.07 3.21
C THR A 286 17.50 14.76 4.56
N LYS A 287 18.11 14.14 5.58
CA LYS A 287 18.13 14.70 6.92
C LYS A 287 19.00 15.96 6.96
N GLU A 288 20.12 15.97 6.24
CA GLU A 288 21.02 17.12 6.12
C GLU A 288 20.27 18.33 5.54
N GLU A 289 19.47 18.15 4.46
CA GLU A 289 18.66 19.23 3.90
C GLU A 289 17.59 19.69 4.88
N PHE A 290 16.96 18.75 5.63
CA PHE A 290 15.99 19.11 6.66
C PHE A 290 16.65 19.92 7.76
N ASP A 291 17.74 19.43 8.33
CA ASP A 291 18.45 20.07 9.44
C ASP A 291 19.05 21.44 9.05
N SER A 292 19.35 21.68 7.78
CA SER A 292 19.79 22.99 7.30
C SER A 292 18.68 24.03 7.17
N ARG A 293 17.41 23.61 6.99
CA ARG A 293 16.29 24.49 6.62
C ARG A 293 15.18 24.56 7.66
N PHE A 294 15.07 23.56 8.53
CA PHE A 294 13.95 23.41 9.43
C PHE A 294 14.39 23.01 10.83
N ILE A 295 13.54 23.31 11.81
CA ILE A 295 13.66 22.86 13.19
C ILE A 295 12.27 22.41 13.69
N ILE A 296 12.26 21.53 14.68
CA ILE A 296 10.99 21.10 15.33
C ILE A 296 10.85 21.86 16.64
N GLU A 297 9.90 22.78 16.71
CA GLU A 297 9.57 23.55 17.90
C GLU A 297 8.09 23.28 18.31
N ASN A 298 7.89 22.89 19.57
CA ASN A 298 6.56 22.57 20.12
C ASN A 298 5.77 21.56 19.25
N GLY A 299 6.47 20.56 18.69
CA GLY A 299 5.87 19.54 17.82
C GLY A 299 5.48 20.04 16.41
N LYS A 300 5.91 21.23 16.00
CA LYS A 300 5.71 21.78 14.66
C LYS A 300 7.04 21.93 13.94
N VAL A 301 7.04 21.64 12.63
CA VAL A 301 8.19 21.90 11.77
C VAL A 301 8.12 23.34 11.28
N VAL A 302 9.10 24.15 11.68
CA VAL A 302 9.20 25.58 11.30
C VAL A 302 10.51 25.82 10.53
N PRO A 303 10.54 26.78 9.59
CA PRO A 303 11.81 27.21 8.97
C PRO A 303 12.77 27.77 10.00
N LYS A 304 14.07 27.58 9.78
CA LYS A 304 15.14 28.26 10.52
C LYS A 304 15.25 29.70 10.10
#